data_52f1708ae221d019930a943984c98c08
#
_entry.id   52f1708ae221d019930a943984c98c08
#
_cell.length_a   1.000
_cell.length_b   1.000
_cell.length_c   1.000
_cell.angle_alpha   90.00
_cell.angle_beta   90.00
_cell.angle_gamma   90.00
#
_symmetry.space_group_name_H-M   'P 1'
#
loop_
_entity.id
_entity.type
_entity.pdbx_description
1 polymer ?
#
loop_
_entity_poly.entity_id
_entity_poly.type
_entity_poly.pdbx_seq_one_letter_code
_entity_poly.pdbx_strand_id
1 'polypeptide(L)'
;MFYFNLNDKSIINYHSSGKTDVIEYEHIWRTLDQCQLFFVISGDLYIKEGNEEFHLKSGDYLITRPGVYYGGYKASTSIYHWNHFTFYENSVSFTDQKNDSYDYSIPRYGHLKEWDMFVILFILLEQYCAYPEKKFITNKINLVLLLELINNVTCTPIIITSKDKRFQPIMDYFNHNPYYNEFTDVKSMAEFFGYSEKYLIRIFKKNTGKSPMQYFIEKKVMRAEEMLSDTTLSVKEIAEKLNYDYYYFMRLFKKRTGISPTKFRKSVIPNWKNYLK
;
A
#
# COMPACT_ATOMS: atom_id res chain seq x y z
N MET A 1 16.15 -8.26 -9.08
CA MET A 1 15.73 -7.99 -7.70
C MET A 1 15.62 -6.50 -7.53
N PHE A 2 14.60 -5.97 -6.87
CA PHE A 2 14.41 -4.53 -6.76
C PHE A 2 15.09 -4.02 -5.48
N TYR A 3 15.78 -2.88 -5.57
CA TYR A 3 16.53 -2.28 -4.46
C TYR A 3 16.09 -0.84 -4.21
N PHE A 4 16.08 -0.46 -2.93
CA PHE A 4 16.04 0.91 -2.46
C PHE A 4 17.48 1.33 -2.19
N ASN A 5 18.04 2.19 -3.02
CA ASN A 5 19.41 2.66 -2.89
C ASN A 5 19.42 4.01 -2.14
N LEU A 6 20.09 4.06 -1.00
CA LEU A 6 20.10 5.18 -0.06
C LEU A 6 21.53 5.72 0.13
N ASN A 7 21.64 7.01 0.40
CA ASN A 7 22.85 7.65 0.89
C ASN A 7 22.75 7.95 2.40
N ASP A 8 23.87 8.18 3.05
CA ASP A 8 23.91 8.63 4.46
C ASP A 8 23.06 9.88 4.73
N LYS A 9 22.86 10.71 3.69
CA LYS A 9 22.04 11.93 3.74
C LYS A 9 20.59 11.69 3.39
N SER A 10 20.20 10.45 3.07
CA SER A 10 18.79 10.13 2.76
C SER A 10 17.92 10.42 3.96
N ILE A 11 16.92 11.27 3.76
CA ILE A 11 15.99 11.66 4.79
C ILE A 11 14.73 10.82 4.64
N ILE A 12 14.41 10.07 5.68
CA ILE A 12 13.21 9.27 5.78
C ILE A 12 12.20 10.02 6.62
N ASN A 13 10.97 10.10 6.13
CA ASN A 13 9.85 10.67 6.85
C ASN A 13 8.90 9.54 7.26
N TYR A 14 8.89 9.21 8.53
CA TYR A 14 7.97 8.25 9.14
C TYR A 14 6.55 8.84 9.20
N HIS A 15 5.55 8.03 8.91
CA HIS A 15 4.14 8.42 8.97
C HIS A 15 3.37 7.66 10.06
N SER A 16 3.39 6.34 10.00
CA SER A 16 2.65 5.48 10.94
C SER A 16 3.20 4.06 10.95
N SER A 17 2.95 3.34 12.01
CA SER A 17 3.22 1.91 12.13
C SER A 17 2.18 1.24 13.02
N GLY A 18 2.11 -0.08 12.94
CA GLY A 18 1.25 -0.87 13.78
C GLY A 18 1.48 -2.36 13.63
N LYS A 19 0.76 -3.11 14.46
CA LYS A 19 0.70 -4.56 14.41
C LYS A 19 -0.72 -4.97 14.01
N THR A 20 -0.82 -5.96 13.14
CA THR A 20 -2.08 -6.50 12.67
C THR A 20 -2.11 -8.00 12.91
N ASP A 21 -3.24 -8.49 13.44
CA ASP A 21 -3.55 -9.89 13.65
C ASP A 21 -4.83 -10.19 12.85
N VAL A 22 -4.75 -11.10 11.88
CA VAL A 22 -5.84 -11.38 10.95
C VAL A 22 -6.05 -12.88 10.75
N ILE A 23 -7.32 -13.26 10.60
CA ILE A 23 -7.76 -14.61 10.28
C ILE A 23 -8.63 -14.52 9.02
N GLU A 24 -8.24 -15.28 7.98
CA GLU A 24 -8.95 -15.34 6.68
C GLU A 24 -9.25 -13.95 6.08
N TYR A 25 -8.30 -13.02 6.21
CA TYR A 25 -8.43 -11.64 5.76
C TYR A 25 -7.67 -11.41 4.45
N GLU A 26 -8.32 -10.81 3.49
CA GLU A 26 -7.67 -10.32 2.26
C GLU A 26 -7.29 -8.85 2.42
N HIS A 27 -5.99 -8.55 2.37
CA HIS A 27 -5.48 -7.19 2.55
C HIS A 27 -6.12 -6.23 1.54
N ILE A 28 -6.56 -5.07 2.01
CA ILE A 28 -7.23 -4.06 1.19
C ILE A 28 -6.33 -3.64 0.04
N TRP A 29 -6.87 -3.61 -1.16
CA TRP A 29 -6.20 -3.13 -2.35
C TRP A 29 -6.14 -1.61 -2.36
N ARG A 30 -4.94 -1.05 -2.49
CA ARG A 30 -4.73 0.40 -2.48
C ARG A 30 -3.47 0.82 -3.24
N THR A 31 -3.38 2.12 -3.56
CA THR A 31 -2.16 2.78 -4.00
C THR A 31 -1.80 3.81 -2.94
N LEU A 32 -0.58 3.81 -2.46
CA LEU A 32 -0.07 4.83 -1.55
C LEU A 32 1.10 5.55 -2.19
N ASP A 33 1.21 6.86 -1.96
CA ASP A 33 2.41 7.64 -2.31
C ASP A 33 3.57 7.39 -1.32
N GLN A 34 3.33 6.50 -0.36
CA GLN A 34 4.25 6.07 0.68
C GLN A 34 4.73 4.65 0.41
N CYS A 35 5.92 4.32 0.86
CA CYS A 35 6.35 2.94 1.02
C CYS A 35 5.60 2.32 2.20
N GLN A 36 5.20 1.07 2.07
CA GLN A 36 4.77 0.27 3.20
C GLN A 36 5.71 -0.91 3.38
N LEU A 37 6.28 -1.04 4.57
CA LEU A 37 7.01 -2.23 4.99
C LEU A 37 6.04 -3.17 5.70
N PHE A 38 5.98 -4.41 5.25
CA PHE A 38 5.37 -5.55 5.93
C PHE A 38 6.47 -6.41 6.52
N PHE A 39 6.28 -6.89 7.75
CA PHE A 39 7.12 -7.89 8.38
C PHE A 39 6.27 -8.93 9.08
N VAL A 40 6.35 -10.19 8.65
CA VAL A 40 5.51 -11.28 9.14
C VAL A 40 6.12 -11.93 10.38
N ILE A 41 5.36 -11.93 11.48
CA ILE A 41 5.74 -12.58 12.74
C ILE A 41 5.35 -14.05 12.71
N SER A 42 4.12 -14.35 12.25
CA SER A 42 3.62 -15.72 12.17
C SER A 42 2.53 -15.85 11.10
N GLY A 43 2.34 -17.07 10.61
CA GLY A 43 1.34 -17.38 9.58
C GLY A 43 1.78 -17.01 8.16
N ASP A 44 0.81 -16.81 7.29
CA ASP A 44 0.99 -16.57 5.86
C ASP A 44 0.32 -15.26 5.46
N LEU A 45 1.06 -14.37 4.79
CA LEU A 45 0.56 -13.11 4.24
C LEU A 45 0.74 -13.10 2.72
N TYR A 46 -0.35 -12.89 1.99
CA TYR A 46 -0.37 -12.90 0.53
C TYR A 46 -0.57 -11.48 0.00
N ILE A 47 0.48 -10.88 -0.56
CA ILE A 47 0.47 -9.53 -1.13
C ILE A 47 0.79 -9.61 -2.62
N LYS A 48 0.00 -8.89 -3.41
CA LYS A 48 0.30 -8.63 -4.81
C LYS A 48 0.53 -7.15 -5.01
N GLU A 49 1.59 -6.80 -5.71
CA GLU A 49 1.91 -5.45 -6.11
C GLU A 49 2.17 -5.40 -7.61
N GLY A 50 1.33 -4.67 -8.34
CA GLY A 50 1.36 -4.73 -9.79
C GLY A 50 1.17 -6.15 -10.33
N ASN A 51 2.19 -6.67 -11.01
CA ASN A 51 2.18 -8.03 -11.55
C ASN A 51 2.96 -9.05 -10.70
N GLU A 52 3.51 -8.62 -9.57
CA GLU A 52 4.32 -9.47 -8.69
C GLU A 52 3.46 -9.97 -7.52
N GLU A 53 3.51 -11.26 -7.24
CA GLU A 53 2.82 -11.91 -6.14
C GLU A 53 3.84 -12.38 -5.11
N PHE A 54 3.60 -12.01 -3.84
CA PHE A 54 4.45 -12.33 -2.70
C PHE A 54 3.67 -13.20 -1.72
N HIS A 55 4.23 -14.34 -1.40
CA HIS A 55 3.79 -15.19 -0.30
C HIS A 55 4.82 -15.05 0.82
N LEU A 56 4.48 -14.26 1.83
CA LEU A 56 5.33 -13.96 2.96
C LEU A 56 5.00 -14.88 4.13
N LYS A 57 6.03 -15.41 4.77
CA LYS A 57 5.96 -16.26 5.94
C LYS A 57 6.68 -15.62 7.12
N SER A 58 6.62 -16.25 8.29
CA SER A 58 7.35 -15.80 9.48
C SER A 58 8.81 -15.48 9.17
N GLY A 59 9.27 -14.30 9.53
CA GLY A 59 10.60 -13.77 9.23
C GLY A 59 10.75 -13.08 7.87
N ASP A 60 9.73 -13.15 7.00
CA ASP A 60 9.76 -12.47 5.71
C ASP A 60 9.31 -11.01 5.82
N TYR A 61 9.91 -10.16 4.99
CA TYR A 61 9.50 -8.78 4.83
C TYR A 61 9.29 -8.41 3.35
N LEU A 62 8.48 -7.37 3.15
CA LEU A 62 8.26 -6.74 1.84
C LEU A 62 8.12 -5.22 2.03
N ILE A 63 8.84 -4.45 1.22
CA ILE A 63 8.64 -3.00 1.08
C ILE A 63 7.91 -2.76 -0.24
N THR A 64 6.71 -2.16 -0.19
CA THR A 64 5.97 -1.77 -1.39
C THR A 64 6.54 -0.50 -2.00
N ARG A 65 6.39 -0.37 -3.32
CA ARG A 65 6.80 0.83 -4.05
C ARG A 65 5.74 1.93 -3.95
N PRO A 66 6.11 3.18 -3.71
CA PRO A 66 5.16 4.29 -3.77
C PRO A 66 4.53 4.38 -5.16
N GLY A 67 3.26 4.73 -5.21
CA GLY A 67 2.48 4.87 -6.44
C GLY A 67 2.08 3.57 -7.13
N VAL A 68 2.50 2.40 -6.64
CA VAL A 68 2.14 1.11 -7.23
C VAL A 68 0.97 0.49 -6.48
N TYR A 69 0.00 -0.02 -7.23
CA TYR A 69 -1.18 -0.69 -6.67
C TYR A 69 -0.82 -2.05 -6.07
N TYR A 70 -1.21 -2.25 -4.81
CA TYR A 70 -0.97 -3.49 -4.09
C TYR A 70 -2.16 -3.86 -3.20
N GLY A 71 -2.24 -5.12 -2.81
CA GLY A 71 -3.26 -5.66 -1.90
C GLY A 71 -3.14 -7.16 -1.73
N GLY A 72 -4.05 -7.77 -0.97
CA GLY A 72 -4.14 -9.21 -0.84
C GLY A 72 -4.67 -9.85 -2.13
N TYR A 73 -4.04 -10.90 -2.61
CA TYR A 73 -4.55 -11.70 -3.72
C TYR A 73 -5.14 -13.02 -3.28
N LYS A 74 -5.02 -13.32 -1.99
CA LYS A 74 -5.58 -14.48 -1.32
C LYS A 74 -5.79 -14.14 0.16
N ALA A 75 -6.78 -14.77 0.79
CA ALA A 75 -7.01 -14.65 2.22
C ALA A 75 -5.78 -15.08 3.03
N SER A 76 -5.41 -14.29 4.02
CA SER A 76 -4.25 -14.43 4.88
C SER A 76 -4.68 -14.73 6.30
N THR A 77 -3.95 -15.60 6.98
CA THR A 77 -4.03 -15.79 8.43
C THR A 77 -2.64 -15.56 8.97
N SER A 78 -2.41 -14.38 9.56
CA SER A 78 -1.06 -13.96 9.94
C SER A 78 -1.06 -12.88 11.00
N ILE A 79 0.04 -12.81 11.73
CA ILE A 79 0.42 -11.68 12.57
C ILE A 79 1.60 -10.99 11.89
N TYR A 80 1.46 -9.69 11.63
CA TYR A 80 2.52 -8.92 11.00
C TYR A 80 2.60 -7.49 11.54
N HIS A 81 3.81 -6.93 11.53
CA HIS A 81 4.03 -5.50 11.70
C HIS A 81 3.99 -4.79 10.34
N TRP A 82 3.55 -3.54 10.34
CA TRP A 82 3.59 -2.68 9.17
C TRP A 82 4.05 -1.27 9.54
N ASN A 83 4.64 -0.60 8.55
CA ASN A 83 5.20 0.74 8.72
C ASN A 83 5.07 1.51 7.42
N HIS A 84 4.54 2.74 7.50
CA HIS A 84 4.45 3.67 6.39
C HIS A 84 5.50 4.76 6.50
N PHE A 85 6.21 5.01 5.42
CA PHE A 85 7.23 6.05 5.35
C PHE A 85 7.42 6.55 3.91
N THR A 86 7.98 7.75 3.78
CA THR A 86 8.42 8.33 2.50
C THR A 86 9.90 8.69 2.58
N PHE A 87 10.51 8.80 1.41
CA PHE A 87 11.82 9.41 1.26
C PHE A 87 11.64 10.82 0.72
N TYR A 88 12.51 11.76 1.12
CA TYR A 88 12.56 13.06 0.47
C TYR A 88 13.01 12.92 -0.98
N GLU A 89 12.51 13.80 -1.85
CA GLU A 89 12.81 13.80 -3.28
C GLU A 89 14.32 13.71 -3.54
N ASN A 90 14.70 12.87 -4.50
CA ASN A 90 16.08 12.58 -4.91
C ASN A 90 17.00 11.98 -3.84
N SER A 91 16.49 11.56 -2.68
CA SER A 91 17.34 10.92 -1.66
C SER A 91 17.37 9.39 -1.79
N VAL A 92 16.58 8.82 -2.67
CA VAL A 92 16.49 7.38 -2.93
C VAL A 92 16.36 7.10 -4.42
N SER A 93 16.97 6.01 -4.86
CA SER A 93 16.80 5.47 -6.21
C SER A 93 16.16 4.08 -6.12
N PHE A 94 15.20 3.82 -7.00
CA PHE A 94 14.50 2.54 -7.09
C PHE A 94 14.97 1.82 -8.35
N THR A 95 15.80 0.81 -8.22
CA THR A 95 16.36 0.08 -9.37
C THR A 95 16.23 -1.43 -9.20
N ASP A 96 16.31 -2.16 -10.31
CA ASP A 96 16.33 -3.62 -10.32
C ASP A 96 17.73 -4.21 -10.06
N GLN A 97 18.72 -3.34 -9.86
CA GLN A 97 20.10 -3.70 -9.56
C GLN A 97 20.61 -2.92 -8.35
N LYS A 98 21.53 -3.55 -7.61
CA LYS A 98 22.32 -2.87 -6.61
C LYS A 98 23.14 -1.76 -7.30
N ASN A 99 23.19 -0.60 -6.68
CA ASN A 99 23.90 0.55 -7.24
C ASN A 99 25.00 1.00 -6.29
N ASP A 100 26.25 0.72 -6.67
CA ASP A 100 27.43 1.02 -5.87
C ASP A 100 27.74 2.53 -5.73
N SER A 101 26.99 3.38 -6.41
CA SER A 101 27.06 4.86 -6.22
C SER A 101 26.30 5.33 -4.97
N TYR A 102 25.59 4.44 -4.28
CA TYR A 102 24.87 4.72 -3.05
C TYR A 102 25.53 3.99 -1.86
N ASP A 103 25.43 4.58 -0.68
CA ASP A 103 26.04 4.03 0.53
C ASP A 103 25.35 2.73 0.97
N TYR A 104 24.04 2.62 0.70
CA TYR A 104 23.23 1.48 1.09
C TYR A 104 22.31 1.05 -0.05
N SER A 105 22.17 -0.27 -0.22
CA SER A 105 21.20 -0.88 -1.14
C SER A 105 20.37 -1.91 -0.38
N ILE A 106 19.12 -1.56 -0.09
CA ILE A 106 18.18 -2.39 0.68
C ILE A 106 17.36 -3.22 -0.31
N PRO A 107 17.41 -4.56 -0.24
CA PRO A 107 16.52 -5.40 -1.00
C PRO A 107 15.07 -5.11 -0.62
N ARG A 108 14.20 -5.03 -1.62
CA ARG A 108 12.79 -4.73 -1.41
C ARG A 108 12.04 -5.80 -0.61
N TYR A 109 12.48 -7.04 -0.69
CA TYR A 109 11.90 -8.16 0.05
C TYR A 109 13.00 -9.17 0.38
N GLY A 110 12.75 -9.97 1.40
CA GLY A 110 13.66 -11.03 1.81
C GLY A 110 13.21 -11.68 3.10
N HIS A 111 14.06 -12.55 3.59
CA HIS A 111 13.91 -13.24 4.87
C HIS A 111 15.00 -12.80 5.83
N LEU A 112 14.63 -12.48 7.07
CA LEU A 112 15.56 -12.13 8.14
C LEU A 112 15.97 -13.41 8.88
N LYS A 113 17.27 -13.60 9.10
CA LYS A 113 17.79 -14.73 9.87
C LYS A 113 17.53 -14.55 11.35
N GLU A 114 17.77 -13.33 11.85
CA GLU A 114 17.59 -12.92 13.22
C GLU A 114 16.75 -11.63 13.22
N TRP A 115 15.63 -11.60 13.91
CA TRP A 115 14.69 -10.50 13.81
C TRP A 115 14.17 -9.96 15.14
N ASP A 116 14.76 -10.38 16.28
CA ASP A 116 14.37 -9.88 17.60
C ASP A 116 14.55 -8.36 17.69
N MET A 117 15.72 -7.85 17.23
CA MET A 117 15.98 -6.42 17.20
C MET A 117 15.02 -5.67 16.29
N PHE A 118 14.66 -6.28 15.15
CA PHE A 118 13.73 -5.71 14.19
C PHE A 118 12.33 -5.53 14.80
N VAL A 119 11.86 -6.50 15.56
CA VAL A 119 10.59 -6.41 16.32
C VAL A 119 10.65 -5.34 17.40
N ILE A 120 11.78 -5.24 18.13
CA ILE A 120 11.99 -4.19 19.15
C ILE A 120 11.87 -2.80 18.52
N LEU A 121 12.46 -2.59 17.35
CA LEU A 121 12.36 -1.32 16.62
C LEU A 121 10.93 -0.98 16.22
N PHE A 122 10.13 -1.97 15.78
CA PHE A 122 8.70 -1.76 15.53
C PHE A 122 7.92 -1.36 16.79
N ILE A 123 8.18 -2.05 17.91
CA ILE A 123 7.53 -1.70 19.20
C ILE A 123 7.89 -0.27 19.60
N LEU A 124 9.14 0.14 19.44
CA LEU A 124 9.56 1.52 19.71
C LEU A 124 8.86 2.51 18.78
N LEU A 125 8.75 2.23 17.48
CA LEU A 125 8.01 3.07 16.54
C LEU A 125 6.54 3.25 16.99
N GLU A 126 5.88 2.15 17.36
CA GLU A 126 4.49 2.17 17.84
C GLU A 126 4.34 3.00 19.12
N GLN A 127 5.30 2.91 20.05
CA GLN A 127 5.28 3.70 21.28
C GLN A 127 5.50 5.20 21.03
N TYR A 128 6.39 5.54 20.10
CA TYR A 128 6.72 6.95 19.82
C TYR A 128 5.79 7.63 18.83
N CYS A 129 5.02 6.88 18.02
CA CYS A 129 4.10 7.44 17.03
C CYS A 129 2.98 8.30 17.65
N ALA A 130 2.63 8.05 18.91
CA ALA A 130 1.63 8.83 19.64
C ALA A 130 2.12 10.26 20.02
N TYR A 131 3.39 10.58 19.80
CA TYR A 131 4.03 11.84 20.21
C TYR A 131 4.54 12.62 18.98
N PRO A 132 3.72 13.48 18.36
CA PRO A 132 4.11 14.24 17.15
C PRO A 132 5.39 15.07 17.32
N GLU A 133 5.66 15.58 18.53
CA GLU A 133 6.87 16.33 18.87
C GLU A 133 8.15 15.46 18.82
N LYS A 134 8.00 14.15 18.85
CA LYS A 134 9.10 13.19 18.78
C LYS A 134 9.34 12.64 17.38
N LYS A 135 8.78 13.27 16.35
CA LYS A 135 8.93 12.84 14.95
C LYS A 135 10.39 12.64 14.52
N PHE A 136 11.31 13.43 15.08
CA PHE A 136 12.74 13.22 14.84
C PHE A 136 13.23 11.85 15.31
N ILE A 137 12.74 11.38 16.46
CA ILE A 137 13.10 10.07 17.03
C ILE A 137 12.52 8.96 16.16
N THR A 138 11.25 9.03 15.79
CA THR A 138 10.60 8.02 14.94
C THR A 138 11.28 7.90 13.57
N ASN A 139 11.69 9.03 12.97
CA ASN A 139 12.45 9.03 11.73
C ASN A 139 13.80 8.29 11.89
N LYS A 140 14.50 8.47 13.02
CA LYS A 140 15.78 7.79 13.29
C LYS A 140 15.59 6.31 13.56
N ILE A 141 14.59 5.92 14.33
CA ILE A 141 14.26 4.51 14.57
C ILE A 141 13.91 3.83 13.24
N ASN A 142 13.13 4.50 12.37
CA ASN A 142 12.77 3.95 11.07
C ASN A 142 13.99 3.77 10.15
N LEU A 143 14.94 4.71 10.18
CA LEU A 143 16.20 4.56 9.45
C LEU A 143 16.97 3.32 9.94
N VAL A 144 17.13 3.17 11.26
CA VAL A 144 17.83 2.01 11.84
C VAL A 144 17.11 0.71 11.44
N LEU A 145 15.78 0.67 11.49
CA LEU A 145 14.97 -0.48 11.08
C LEU A 145 15.24 -0.87 9.62
N LEU A 146 15.35 0.11 8.71
CA LEU A 146 15.66 -0.16 7.32
C LEU A 146 17.12 -0.61 7.12
N LEU A 147 18.06 -0.06 7.90
CA LEU A 147 19.46 -0.47 7.84
C LEU A 147 19.67 -1.91 8.35
N GLU A 148 18.87 -2.37 9.31
CA GLU A 148 18.90 -3.76 9.78
C GLU A 148 18.58 -4.76 8.64
N LEU A 149 17.79 -4.35 7.65
CA LEU A 149 17.51 -5.18 6.47
C LEU A 149 18.76 -5.47 5.63
N ILE A 150 19.79 -4.61 5.67
CA ILE A 150 20.99 -4.77 4.85
C ILE A 150 21.85 -5.94 5.37
N ASN A 151 21.94 -6.06 6.67
CA ASN A 151 22.88 -6.98 7.33
C ASN A 151 22.30 -8.39 7.52
N ASN A 152 20.97 -8.51 7.58
CA ASN A 152 20.29 -9.73 8.01
C ASN A 152 19.59 -10.50 6.89
N VAL A 153 19.56 -9.95 5.65
CA VAL A 153 18.77 -10.54 4.56
C VAL A 153 19.45 -11.74 3.92
N THR A 154 18.75 -12.86 3.92
CA THR A 154 18.99 -13.96 2.99
C THR A 154 18.00 -13.85 1.84
N CYS A 155 18.48 -13.56 0.64
CA CYS A 155 17.63 -13.45 -0.53
C CYS A 155 17.20 -14.82 -1.02
N THR A 156 15.94 -15.18 -0.81
CA THR A 156 15.28 -16.25 -1.56
C THR A 156 14.06 -15.65 -2.26
N PRO A 157 14.12 -15.41 -3.58
CA PRO A 157 13.00 -14.86 -4.30
C PRO A 157 11.94 -15.95 -4.58
N ILE A 158 10.71 -15.72 -4.11
CA ILE A 158 9.53 -16.36 -4.68
C ILE A 158 8.75 -15.26 -5.40
N ILE A 159 9.10 -15.00 -6.65
CA ILE A 159 8.34 -14.11 -7.52
C ILE A 159 7.56 -14.97 -8.50
N ILE A 160 6.25 -14.97 -8.37
CA ILE A 160 5.36 -15.47 -9.42
C ILE A 160 4.96 -14.26 -10.27
N THR A 161 5.63 -14.06 -11.39
CA THR A 161 5.27 -12.97 -12.30
C THR A 161 4.03 -13.33 -13.10
N SER A 162 2.96 -12.57 -12.96
CA SER A 162 1.81 -12.63 -13.86
C SER A 162 2.18 -11.99 -15.21
N LYS A 163 2.24 -12.84 -16.27
CA LYS A 163 2.85 -12.51 -17.57
C LYS A 163 1.90 -11.84 -18.59
N ASP A 164 0.91 -11.07 -18.20
CA ASP A 164 0.11 -10.40 -19.21
C ASP A 164 0.54 -8.96 -19.45
N LYS A 165 1.57 -8.77 -20.29
CA LYS A 165 2.10 -7.45 -20.68
C LYS A 165 1.03 -6.49 -21.21
N ARG A 166 -0.12 -7.01 -21.65
CA ARG A 166 -1.23 -6.20 -22.19
C ARG A 166 -2.12 -5.62 -21.10
N PHE A 167 -2.04 -6.16 -19.88
CA PHE A 167 -2.75 -5.62 -18.72
C PHE A 167 -1.98 -4.48 -18.04
N GLN A 168 -0.67 -4.40 -18.25
CA GLN A 168 0.20 -3.40 -17.64
C GLN A 168 -0.22 -1.95 -17.96
N PRO A 169 -0.51 -1.55 -19.23
CA PRO A 169 -0.94 -0.18 -19.53
C PRO A 169 -2.23 0.22 -18.80
N ILE A 170 -3.15 -0.74 -18.57
CA ILE A 170 -4.36 -0.50 -17.81
C ILE A 170 -4.02 -0.21 -16.36
N MET A 171 -3.11 -1.00 -15.76
CA MET A 171 -2.68 -0.81 -14.38
C MET A 171 -1.92 0.51 -14.21
N ASP A 172 -1.03 0.84 -15.15
CA ASP A 172 -0.27 2.09 -15.14
C ASP A 172 -1.21 3.31 -15.18
N TYR A 173 -2.26 3.24 -16.02
CA TYR A 173 -3.29 4.28 -16.05
C TYR A 173 -3.95 4.46 -14.68
N PHE A 174 -4.44 3.37 -14.07
CA PHE A 174 -5.09 3.45 -12.74
C PHE A 174 -4.15 3.90 -11.63
N ASN A 175 -2.86 3.67 -11.76
CA ASN A 175 -1.87 4.12 -10.77
C ASN A 175 -1.54 5.62 -10.89
N HIS A 176 -1.61 6.19 -12.10
CA HIS A 176 -1.22 7.59 -12.35
C HIS A 176 -2.41 8.57 -12.42
N ASN A 177 -3.66 8.07 -12.44
CA ASN A 177 -4.86 8.91 -12.54
C ASN A 177 -5.69 8.86 -11.25
N PRO A 178 -5.54 9.82 -10.34
CA PRO A 178 -6.07 9.73 -8.97
C PRO A 178 -7.59 9.84 -8.85
N TYR A 179 -8.30 10.34 -9.87
CA TYR A 179 -9.74 10.61 -9.77
C TYR A 179 -10.60 9.68 -10.62
N TYR A 180 -10.02 8.98 -11.60
CA TYR A 180 -10.74 7.99 -12.44
C TYR A 180 -12.06 8.51 -13.05
N ASN A 181 -12.09 9.74 -13.55
CA ASN A 181 -13.35 10.37 -13.97
C ASN A 181 -13.72 10.14 -15.45
N GLU A 182 -12.89 9.41 -16.20
CA GLU A 182 -12.99 9.28 -17.67
C GLU A 182 -13.88 8.13 -18.10
N PHE A 183 -14.23 7.21 -17.19
CA PHE A 183 -15.04 6.04 -17.55
C PHE A 183 -16.39 6.05 -16.86
N THR A 184 -17.45 5.84 -17.65
CA THR A 184 -18.81 5.66 -17.15
C THR A 184 -19.26 4.21 -17.18
N ASP A 185 -18.68 3.41 -18.07
CA ASP A 185 -19.04 2.01 -18.30
C ASP A 185 -17.86 1.19 -18.88
N VAL A 186 -18.09 -0.10 -19.10
CA VAL A 186 -17.06 -1.00 -19.68
C VAL A 186 -16.72 -0.62 -21.11
N LYS A 187 -17.69 -0.08 -21.86
CA LYS A 187 -17.52 0.29 -23.27
C LYS A 187 -16.53 1.44 -23.40
N SER A 188 -16.75 2.54 -22.65
CA SER A 188 -15.85 3.70 -22.63
C SER A 188 -14.45 3.33 -22.19
N MET A 189 -14.32 2.45 -21.20
CA MET A 189 -13.02 1.93 -20.76
C MET A 189 -12.35 1.08 -21.85
N ALA A 190 -13.09 0.23 -22.55
CA ALA A 190 -12.56 -0.62 -23.62
C ALA A 190 -12.07 0.22 -24.80
N GLU A 191 -12.85 1.22 -25.22
CA GLU A 191 -12.50 2.16 -26.28
C GLU A 191 -11.22 2.93 -25.93
N PHE A 192 -11.10 3.43 -24.71
CA PHE A 192 -9.91 4.16 -24.24
C PHE A 192 -8.63 3.34 -24.33
N PHE A 193 -8.67 2.06 -23.93
CA PHE A 193 -7.51 1.18 -23.99
C PHE A 193 -7.33 0.46 -25.32
N GLY A 194 -8.17 0.71 -26.32
CA GLY A 194 -8.11 0.06 -27.63
C GLY A 194 -8.45 -1.43 -27.62
N TYR A 195 -9.33 -1.85 -26.72
CA TYR A 195 -9.76 -3.24 -26.58
C TYR A 195 -11.25 -3.41 -26.90
N SER A 196 -11.66 -4.64 -27.22
CA SER A 196 -13.09 -4.98 -27.21
C SER A 196 -13.55 -5.19 -25.75
N GLU A 197 -14.84 -4.90 -25.47
CA GLU A 197 -15.41 -5.10 -24.12
C GLU A 197 -15.22 -6.54 -23.61
N LYS A 198 -15.45 -7.53 -24.48
CA LYS A 198 -15.26 -8.96 -24.13
C LYS A 198 -13.81 -9.26 -23.73
N TYR A 199 -12.85 -8.68 -24.44
CA TYR A 199 -11.44 -8.85 -24.13
C TYR A 199 -11.08 -8.17 -22.80
N LEU A 200 -11.54 -6.94 -22.59
CA LEU A 200 -11.30 -6.17 -21.37
C LEU A 200 -11.87 -6.91 -20.15
N ILE A 201 -13.09 -7.41 -20.21
CA ILE A 201 -13.69 -8.22 -19.13
C ILE A 201 -12.85 -9.46 -18.83
N ARG A 202 -12.43 -10.17 -19.87
CA ARG A 202 -11.61 -11.39 -19.72
C ARG A 202 -10.27 -11.11 -19.08
N ILE A 203 -9.56 -10.05 -19.52
CA ILE A 203 -8.24 -9.72 -19.01
C ILE A 203 -8.30 -9.22 -17.55
N PHE A 204 -9.33 -8.44 -17.20
CA PHE A 204 -9.58 -8.04 -15.82
C PHE A 204 -9.87 -9.24 -14.91
N LYS A 205 -10.80 -10.13 -15.30
CA LYS A 205 -11.11 -11.33 -14.52
C LYS A 205 -9.89 -12.22 -14.33
N LYS A 206 -9.07 -12.40 -15.39
CA LYS A 206 -7.86 -13.21 -15.34
C LYS A 206 -6.81 -12.65 -14.36
N ASN A 207 -6.62 -11.31 -14.35
CA ASN A 207 -5.54 -10.67 -13.60
C ASN A 207 -5.97 -10.18 -12.20
N THR A 208 -7.26 -9.91 -11.99
CA THR A 208 -7.77 -9.33 -10.73
C THR A 208 -8.88 -10.13 -10.07
N GLY A 209 -9.41 -11.16 -10.74
CA GLY A 209 -10.60 -11.90 -10.29
C GLY A 209 -11.91 -11.13 -10.43
N LYS A 210 -11.87 -9.85 -10.83
CA LYS A 210 -13.00 -8.89 -10.84
C LYS A 210 -13.35 -8.44 -12.25
N SER A 211 -14.58 -7.95 -12.45
CA SER A 211 -14.91 -7.24 -13.68
C SER A 211 -14.26 -5.84 -13.72
N PRO A 212 -14.08 -5.22 -14.91
CA PRO A 212 -13.52 -3.88 -15.02
C PRO A 212 -14.24 -2.86 -14.14
N MET A 213 -15.58 -2.84 -14.15
CA MET A 213 -16.36 -1.89 -13.36
C MET A 213 -16.32 -2.17 -11.86
N GLN A 214 -16.25 -3.44 -11.43
CA GLN A 214 -16.03 -3.76 -10.03
C GLN A 214 -14.69 -3.23 -9.54
N TYR A 215 -13.64 -3.45 -10.31
CA TYR A 215 -12.31 -2.95 -10.03
C TYR A 215 -12.26 -1.42 -9.97
N PHE A 216 -12.87 -0.76 -10.96
CA PHE A 216 -12.98 0.68 -11.06
C PHE A 216 -13.71 1.33 -9.87
N ILE A 217 -14.86 0.76 -9.48
CA ILE A 217 -15.64 1.24 -8.34
C ILE A 217 -14.83 1.07 -7.04
N GLU A 218 -14.14 -0.05 -6.87
CA GLU A 218 -13.27 -0.28 -5.71
C GLU A 218 -12.16 0.76 -5.61
N LYS A 219 -11.51 1.07 -6.73
CA LYS A 219 -10.50 2.13 -6.79
C LYS A 219 -11.05 3.49 -6.34
N LYS A 220 -12.22 3.87 -6.82
CA LYS A 220 -12.88 5.12 -6.40
C LYS A 220 -13.23 5.13 -4.91
N VAL A 221 -13.70 4.00 -4.36
CA VAL A 221 -13.98 3.89 -2.92
C VAL A 221 -12.71 4.00 -2.10
N MET A 222 -11.63 3.36 -2.52
CA MET A 222 -10.33 3.46 -1.84
C MET A 222 -9.79 4.90 -1.85
N ARG A 223 -9.90 5.58 -3.00
CA ARG A 223 -9.52 6.99 -3.07
C ARG A 223 -10.37 7.86 -2.14
N ALA A 224 -11.66 7.51 -2.00
CA ALA A 224 -12.52 8.18 -1.03
C ALA A 224 -12.06 7.95 0.42
N GLU A 225 -11.61 6.74 0.77
CA GLU A 225 -11.07 6.42 2.10
C GLU A 225 -9.81 7.24 2.41
N GLU A 226 -8.89 7.36 1.46
CA GLU A 226 -7.70 8.21 1.57
C GLU A 226 -8.10 9.67 1.79
N MET A 227 -8.98 10.21 0.93
CA MET A 227 -9.44 11.61 1.06
C MET A 227 -10.19 11.88 2.37
N LEU A 228 -10.93 10.89 2.89
CA LEU A 228 -11.60 10.99 4.18
C LEU A 228 -10.62 11.00 5.35
N SER A 229 -9.48 10.30 5.21
CA SER A 229 -8.44 10.20 6.24
C SER A 229 -7.50 11.42 6.24
N ASP A 230 -7.11 11.90 5.08
CA ASP A 230 -5.96 12.79 4.91
C ASP A 230 -6.35 14.23 4.58
N THR A 231 -7.64 14.51 4.36
CA THR A 231 -8.09 15.85 3.96
C THR A 231 -9.20 16.40 4.81
N THR A 232 -9.34 17.73 4.79
CA THR A 232 -10.47 18.47 5.43
C THR A 232 -11.69 18.57 4.50
N LEU A 233 -11.64 18.00 3.29
CA LEU A 233 -12.73 18.04 2.31
C LEU A 233 -14.01 17.46 2.92
N SER A 234 -15.14 18.11 2.67
CA SER A 234 -16.45 17.57 3.05
C SER A 234 -16.75 16.28 2.26
N VAL A 235 -17.63 15.45 2.78
CA VAL A 235 -18.09 14.24 2.08
C VAL A 235 -18.70 14.57 0.71
N LYS A 236 -19.33 15.74 0.58
CA LYS A 236 -19.91 16.24 -0.66
C LYS A 236 -18.83 16.57 -1.68
N GLU A 237 -17.80 17.32 -1.28
CA GLU A 237 -16.66 17.64 -2.15
C GLU A 237 -15.90 16.38 -2.61
N ILE A 238 -15.78 15.38 -1.72
CA ILE A 238 -15.16 14.09 -2.09
C ILE A 238 -16.02 13.37 -3.15
N ALA A 239 -17.34 13.33 -2.99
CA ALA A 239 -18.23 12.74 -3.98
C ALA A 239 -18.10 13.44 -5.34
N GLU A 240 -18.11 14.78 -5.36
CA GLU A 240 -17.95 15.61 -6.56
C GLU A 240 -16.59 15.34 -7.24
N LYS A 241 -15.48 15.30 -6.47
CA LYS A 241 -14.15 15.00 -7.03
C LYS A 241 -14.06 13.61 -7.66
N LEU A 242 -14.82 12.64 -7.14
CA LEU A 242 -14.88 11.29 -7.67
C LEU A 242 -15.98 11.13 -8.75
N ASN A 243 -16.61 12.24 -9.18
CA ASN A 243 -17.69 12.27 -10.17
C ASN A 243 -18.86 11.35 -9.80
N TYR A 244 -19.34 11.49 -8.55
CA TYR A 244 -20.53 10.82 -8.04
C TYR A 244 -21.55 11.82 -7.53
N ASP A 245 -22.83 11.51 -7.71
CA ASP A 245 -23.88 12.11 -6.92
C ASP A 245 -23.68 11.81 -5.44
N TYR A 246 -23.93 12.79 -4.57
CA TYR A 246 -23.72 12.68 -3.13
C TYR A 246 -24.46 11.50 -2.49
N TYR A 247 -25.75 11.32 -2.83
CA TYR A 247 -26.55 10.26 -2.21
C TYR A 247 -26.17 8.88 -2.75
N TYR A 248 -25.82 8.80 -4.02
CA TYR A 248 -25.28 7.59 -4.61
C TYR A 248 -23.96 7.21 -3.96
N PHE A 249 -23.05 8.18 -3.80
CA PHE A 249 -21.77 7.97 -3.13
C PHE A 249 -21.92 7.46 -1.70
N MET A 250 -22.80 8.06 -0.90
CA MET A 250 -23.08 7.64 0.47
C MET A 250 -23.50 6.16 0.56
N ARG A 251 -24.40 5.74 -0.34
CA ARG A 251 -24.87 4.34 -0.42
C ARG A 251 -23.79 3.39 -0.90
N LEU A 252 -23.06 3.77 -1.94
CA LEU A 252 -21.99 2.99 -2.53
C LEU A 252 -20.88 2.75 -1.51
N PHE A 253 -20.40 3.79 -0.86
CA PHE A 253 -19.35 3.73 0.15
C PHE A 253 -19.77 2.83 1.32
N LYS A 254 -20.95 3.05 1.89
CA LYS A 254 -21.48 2.20 2.97
C LYS A 254 -21.62 0.73 2.55
N LYS A 255 -22.08 0.48 1.32
CA LYS A 255 -22.20 -0.90 0.79
C LYS A 255 -20.84 -1.59 0.69
N ARG A 256 -19.76 -0.87 0.40
CA ARG A 256 -18.42 -1.40 0.19
C ARG A 256 -17.61 -1.52 1.47
N THR A 257 -17.72 -0.54 2.38
CA THR A 257 -16.91 -0.47 3.62
C THR A 257 -17.67 -0.90 4.89
N GLY A 258 -18.98 -1.13 4.78
CA GLY A 258 -19.84 -1.46 5.91
C GLY A 258 -20.32 -0.26 6.73
N ILE A 259 -19.64 0.90 6.65
CA ILE A 259 -19.95 2.11 7.42
C ILE A 259 -20.09 3.35 6.52
N SER A 260 -20.78 4.38 7.00
CA SER A 260 -20.90 5.60 6.22
C SER A 260 -19.58 6.39 6.15
N PRO A 261 -19.36 7.22 5.09
CA PRO A 261 -18.16 8.06 4.98
C PRO A 261 -17.89 8.92 6.23
N THR A 262 -18.93 9.49 6.82
CA THR A 262 -18.82 10.29 8.04
C THR A 262 -18.38 9.47 9.25
N LYS A 263 -18.89 8.22 9.39
CA LYS A 263 -18.44 7.30 10.43
C LYS A 263 -17.01 6.85 10.19
N PHE A 264 -16.66 6.53 8.94
CA PHE A 264 -15.31 6.18 8.55
C PHE A 264 -14.32 7.27 8.93
N ARG A 265 -14.57 8.54 8.55
CA ARG A 265 -13.71 9.68 8.94
C ARG A 265 -13.51 9.77 10.45
N LYS A 266 -14.57 9.60 11.25
CA LYS A 266 -14.46 9.62 12.71
C LYS A 266 -13.66 8.46 13.28
N SER A 267 -13.63 7.29 12.61
CA SER A 267 -12.88 6.13 13.08
C SER A 267 -11.39 6.22 12.77
N VAL A 268 -11.00 6.90 11.67
CA VAL A 268 -9.60 7.02 11.26
C VAL A 268 -8.89 8.25 11.82
N ILE A 269 -9.64 9.28 12.23
CA ILE A 269 -9.08 10.42 12.98
C ILE A 269 -8.83 9.93 14.40
N PRO A 270 -7.56 9.81 14.86
CA PRO A 270 -7.27 9.40 16.23
C PRO A 270 -7.97 10.35 17.20
N ASN A 271 -8.81 9.81 18.08
CA ASN A 271 -9.52 10.59 19.08
C ASN A 271 -8.56 10.88 20.26
N TRP A 272 -7.47 11.60 19.97
CA TRP A 272 -6.42 11.97 20.93
C TRP A 272 -6.98 12.71 22.16
N LYS A 273 -8.16 13.34 22.04
CA LYS A 273 -8.87 13.98 23.16
C LYS A 273 -9.29 12.98 24.26
N ASN A 274 -9.40 11.70 23.97
CA ASN A 274 -9.76 10.69 24.97
C ASN A 274 -8.55 10.17 25.78
N TYR A 275 -7.33 10.50 25.38
CA TYR A 275 -6.10 10.10 26.06
C TYR A 275 -5.53 11.20 26.97
N LEU A 276 -6.19 12.39 27.00
CA LEU A 276 -5.81 13.52 27.87
C LEU A 276 -6.75 13.69 29.09
N LYS A 277 -7.47 12.62 29.45
CA LYS A 277 -8.25 12.59 30.70
C LYS A 277 -7.60 11.68 31.71
#